data_e45c036145fd419600e3a8cbe800a1e6
#
_entry.id   e45c036145fd419600e3a8cbe800a1e6
#
_cell.length_a   1.000
_cell.length_b   1.000
_cell.length_c   1.000
_cell.angle_alpha   90.00
_cell.angle_beta   90.00
_cell.angle_gamma   90.00
#
_symmetry.space_group_name_H-M   'P 1'
#
loop_
_entity.id
_entity.type
_entity.pdbx_description
1 polymer ?
#
loop_
_entity_poly.entity_id
_entity_poly.type
_entity_poly.pdbx_seq_one_letter_code
_entity_poly.pdbx_strand_id
1 'polypeptide(L)'
;MVWALGLCWPASALAQSDLERARAFYNEGHFDESIAAATAALMKPAAAPSATLIAARARLERFRLTKDPQDLTAARSDLVSLNPLKLGPQEAIEWQIGLGTALFLDDQPGPASEMFMNVISTARGRMPAQEFEKLLEWWAATLSRVAEALSGPARKDAYSAMQTAVREELDRDPLSRPATYWSVVARRGVGDLDGAWNAAVAGWIRSGAQQDARNFRADLDRFVTQTLIPERAQMRTGQRMDAKATATEIAALTEEWHALTDRWKIPEGQRMLGENPSSSLPPKPEPKSSPRQ
;
A
#
# COMPACT_ATOMS: atom_id res chain seq x y z
N MET A 1 66.38 -21.14 -4.86
CA MET A 1 65.93 -19.73 -4.79
C MET A 1 64.69 -19.61 -5.67
N VAL A 2 63.49 -19.70 -5.07
CA VAL A 2 62.22 -19.64 -5.79
C VAL A 2 61.56 -18.35 -5.35
N TRP A 3 61.38 -17.40 -6.30
CA TRP A 3 60.68 -16.11 -6.09
C TRP A 3 59.19 -16.36 -6.32
N ALA A 4 58.40 -16.29 -5.26
CA ALA A 4 56.93 -16.26 -5.34
C ALA A 4 56.49 -14.81 -5.61
N LEU A 5 56.09 -14.51 -6.85
CA LEU A 5 55.43 -13.26 -7.22
C LEU A 5 53.97 -13.34 -6.73
N GLY A 6 53.72 -12.70 -5.60
CA GLY A 6 52.35 -12.45 -5.12
C GLY A 6 51.64 -11.44 -6.05
N LEU A 7 50.71 -11.92 -6.85
CA LEU A 7 49.74 -11.10 -7.56
C LEU A 7 48.74 -10.51 -6.55
N CYS A 8 49.02 -9.30 -6.08
CA CYS A 8 48.04 -8.46 -5.42
C CYS A 8 47.00 -7.99 -6.47
N TRP A 9 45.89 -8.63 -6.57
CA TRP A 9 44.75 -8.07 -7.30
C TRP A 9 44.20 -6.88 -6.49
N PRO A 10 44.16 -5.68 -7.08
CA PRO A 10 43.42 -4.58 -6.44
C PRO A 10 41.94 -4.96 -6.50
N ALA A 11 41.34 -5.21 -5.34
CA ALA A 11 39.90 -5.20 -5.17
C ALA A 11 39.44 -3.74 -5.49
N SER A 12 39.19 -3.45 -6.75
CA SER A 12 38.42 -2.26 -7.15
C SER A 12 37.01 -2.42 -6.66
N ALA A 13 36.78 -2.16 -5.37
CA ALA A 13 35.47 -1.83 -4.88
C ALA A 13 35.07 -0.55 -5.65
N LEU A 14 34.28 -0.72 -6.72
CA LEU A 14 33.66 0.40 -7.40
C LEU A 14 32.88 1.17 -6.34
N ALA A 15 33.38 2.34 -5.97
CA ALA A 15 32.71 3.20 -5.00
C ALA A 15 31.31 3.50 -5.56
N GLN A 16 30.31 2.99 -4.88
CA GLN A 16 28.90 3.19 -5.24
C GLN A 16 28.63 4.70 -5.34
N SER A 17 27.99 5.15 -6.40
CA SER A 17 27.67 6.58 -6.56
C SER A 17 26.71 7.03 -5.45
N ASP A 18 26.76 8.32 -5.07
CA ASP A 18 25.87 8.88 -4.06
C ASP A 18 24.40 8.67 -4.42
N LEU A 19 24.06 8.69 -5.72
CA LEU A 19 22.72 8.41 -6.22
C LEU A 19 22.31 6.95 -5.98
N GLU A 20 23.21 6.00 -6.24
CA GLU A 20 22.95 4.57 -5.98
C GLU A 20 22.82 4.31 -4.48
N ARG A 21 23.62 4.95 -3.66
CA ARG A 21 23.51 4.89 -2.19
C ARG A 21 22.16 5.44 -1.72
N ALA A 22 21.75 6.59 -2.27
CA ALA A 22 20.45 7.17 -1.94
C ALA A 22 19.29 6.21 -2.26
N ARG A 23 19.32 5.53 -3.41
CA ARG A 23 18.34 4.51 -3.80
C ARG A 23 18.36 3.29 -2.86
N ALA A 24 19.55 2.80 -2.53
CA ALA A 24 19.71 1.68 -1.62
C ALA A 24 19.12 1.99 -0.24
N PHE A 25 19.47 3.13 0.37
CA PHE A 25 18.93 3.57 1.64
C PHE A 25 17.41 3.78 1.61
N TYR A 26 16.87 4.35 0.51
CA TYR A 26 15.43 4.47 0.34
C TYR A 26 14.72 3.12 0.37
N ASN A 27 15.26 2.13 -0.35
CA ASN A 27 14.67 0.78 -0.44
C ASN A 27 14.77 0.02 0.89
N GLU A 28 15.78 0.32 1.70
CA GLU A 28 15.99 -0.24 3.04
C GLU A 28 15.16 0.48 4.12
N GLY A 29 14.52 1.60 3.79
CA GLY A 29 13.73 2.41 4.74
C GLY A 29 14.57 3.35 5.60
N HIS A 30 15.85 3.54 5.27
CA HIS A 30 16.77 4.46 5.92
C HIS A 30 16.64 5.86 5.30
N PHE A 31 15.53 6.55 5.61
CA PHE A 31 15.16 7.78 4.90
C PHE A 31 16.07 8.95 5.18
N ASP A 32 16.65 9.06 6.37
CA ASP A 32 17.60 10.13 6.71
C ASP A 32 18.89 9.99 5.90
N GLU A 33 19.45 8.79 5.82
CA GLU A 33 20.64 8.47 5.04
C GLU A 33 20.36 8.61 3.54
N SER A 34 19.15 8.23 3.10
CA SER A 34 18.73 8.43 1.71
C SER A 34 18.71 9.91 1.33
N ILE A 35 18.13 10.77 2.16
CA ILE A 35 18.09 12.23 1.95
C ILE A 35 19.52 12.81 1.93
N ALA A 36 20.38 12.40 2.86
CA ALA A 36 21.76 12.87 2.91
C ALA A 36 22.56 12.48 1.66
N ALA A 37 22.46 11.21 1.23
CA ALA A 37 23.13 10.72 0.03
C ALA A 37 22.58 11.38 -1.24
N ALA A 38 21.26 11.58 -1.35
CA ALA A 38 20.64 12.31 -2.46
C ALA A 38 21.10 13.76 -2.50
N THR A 39 21.23 14.44 -1.35
CA THR A 39 21.76 15.81 -1.27
C THR A 39 23.20 15.90 -1.77
N ALA A 40 24.05 14.93 -1.44
CA ALA A 40 25.41 14.85 -1.99
C ALA A 40 25.41 14.63 -3.52
N ALA A 41 24.47 13.83 -4.04
CA ALA A 41 24.34 13.58 -5.48
C ALA A 41 23.88 14.82 -6.28
N LEU A 42 23.22 15.81 -5.66
CA LEU A 42 22.83 17.08 -6.32
C LEU A 42 24.01 17.87 -6.87
N MET A 43 25.20 17.68 -6.31
CA MET A 43 26.43 18.34 -6.80
C MET A 43 26.81 17.88 -8.21
N LYS A 44 26.24 16.81 -8.72
CA LYS A 44 26.47 16.29 -10.07
C LYS A 44 25.27 16.65 -10.97
N PRO A 45 25.42 17.61 -11.92
CA PRO A 45 24.27 18.09 -12.71
C PRO A 45 23.47 17.00 -13.43
N ALA A 46 24.14 15.95 -13.91
CA ALA A 46 23.49 14.83 -14.58
C ALA A 46 22.64 13.96 -13.63
N ALA A 47 22.97 13.90 -12.36
CA ALA A 47 22.27 13.13 -11.34
C ALA A 47 21.21 13.97 -10.60
N ALA A 48 21.26 15.29 -10.70
CA ALA A 48 20.44 16.20 -9.90
C ALA A 48 18.92 15.93 -10.01
N PRO A 49 18.31 15.70 -11.19
CA PRO A 49 16.89 15.40 -11.26
C PRO A 49 16.50 14.12 -10.51
N SER A 50 17.25 13.04 -10.71
CA SER A 50 17.03 11.75 -10.03
C SER A 50 17.26 11.87 -8.51
N ALA A 51 18.29 12.61 -8.10
CA ALA A 51 18.59 12.86 -6.69
C ALA A 51 17.47 13.67 -6.00
N THR A 52 16.96 14.71 -6.66
CA THR A 52 15.82 15.49 -6.16
C THR A 52 14.58 14.59 -5.99
N LEU A 53 14.30 13.72 -6.96
CA LEU A 53 13.17 12.79 -6.89
C LEU A 53 13.29 11.84 -5.69
N ILE A 54 14.46 11.23 -5.49
CA ILE A 54 14.67 10.29 -4.38
C ILE A 54 14.57 11.02 -3.03
N ALA A 55 15.19 12.21 -2.91
CA ALA A 55 15.08 13.02 -1.68
C ALA A 55 13.63 13.39 -1.36
N ALA A 56 12.84 13.78 -2.36
CA ALA A 56 11.43 14.08 -2.19
C ALA A 56 10.64 12.85 -1.71
N ARG A 57 10.83 11.70 -2.35
CA ARG A 57 10.17 10.44 -1.95
C ARG A 57 10.56 10.02 -0.52
N ALA A 58 11.84 10.12 -0.18
CA ALA A 58 12.32 9.81 1.17
C ALA A 58 11.71 10.73 2.25
N ARG A 59 11.56 12.04 1.94
CA ARG A 59 10.86 12.99 2.82
C ARG A 59 9.38 12.64 3.00
N LEU A 60 8.67 12.22 1.94
CA LEU A 60 7.28 11.79 2.07
C LEU A 60 7.14 10.57 2.99
N GLU A 61 8.04 9.60 2.88
CA GLU A 61 8.05 8.44 3.77
C GLU A 61 8.41 8.83 5.20
N ARG A 62 9.39 9.72 5.39
CA ARG A 62 9.76 10.22 6.72
C ARG A 62 8.62 11.02 7.35
N PHE A 63 7.94 11.91 6.59
CA PHE A 63 6.72 12.59 7.05
C PHE A 63 5.65 11.60 7.52
N ARG A 64 5.49 10.50 6.83
CA ARG A 64 4.52 9.47 7.21
C ARG A 64 4.78 8.89 8.59
N LEU A 65 6.07 8.75 8.95
CA LEU A 65 6.52 8.22 10.25
C LEU A 65 6.51 9.28 11.35
N THR A 66 7.05 10.47 11.04
CA THR A 66 7.33 11.51 12.05
C THR A 66 6.25 12.57 12.15
N LYS A 67 5.45 12.76 11.08
CA LYS A 67 4.48 13.87 10.92
C LYS A 67 5.12 15.25 10.93
N ASP A 68 6.41 15.37 10.63
CA ASP A 68 7.09 16.67 10.52
C ASP A 68 6.61 17.42 9.26
N PRO A 69 5.89 18.54 9.37
CA PRO A 69 5.33 19.26 8.24
C PRO A 69 6.40 19.85 7.30
N GLN A 70 7.64 20.00 7.78
CA GLN A 70 8.74 20.47 6.96
C GLN A 70 9.08 19.46 5.85
N ASP A 71 8.97 18.18 6.13
CA ASP A 71 9.21 17.12 5.15
C ASP A 71 8.19 17.14 4.01
N LEU A 72 6.91 17.27 4.33
CA LEU A 72 5.87 17.36 3.30
C LEU A 72 6.04 18.62 2.44
N THR A 73 6.36 19.75 3.08
CA THR A 73 6.58 21.03 2.37
C THR A 73 7.79 20.95 1.44
N ALA A 74 8.90 20.42 1.92
CA ALA A 74 10.12 20.26 1.13
C ALA A 74 9.91 19.24 -0.02
N ALA A 75 9.29 18.11 0.25
CA ALA A 75 9.01 17.10 -0.77
C ALA A 75 8.11 17.66 -1.89
N ARG A 76 7.06 18.41 -1.55
CA ARG A 76 6.19 19.06 -2.53
C ARG A 76 6.94 20.08 -3.37
N SER A 77 7.77 20.92 -2.75
CA SER A 77 8.62 21.89 -3.46
C SER A 77 9.55 21.20 -4.46
N ASP A 78 10.22 20.14 -4.02
CA ASP A 78 11.13 19.35 -4.85
C ASP A 78 10.39 18.74 -6.06
N LEU A 79 9.26 18.07 -5.82
CA LEU A 79 8.48 17.40 -6.87
C LEU A 79 7.95 18.40 -7.92
N VAL A 80 7.49 19.57 -7.49
CA VAL A 80 6.98 20.62 -8.40
C VAL A 80 8.10 21.26 -9.21
N SER A 81 9.31 21.34 -8.65
CA SER A 81 10.49 21.92 -9.34
C SER A 81 11.06 21.00 -10.43
N LEU A 82 10.75 19.71 -10.40
CA LEU A 82 11.27 18.73 -11.35
C LEU A 82 10.66 18.90 -12.75
N ASN A 83 11.55 18.88 -13.76
CA ASN A 83 11.13 18.74 -15.15
C ASN A 83 11.06 17.24 -15.49
N PRO A 84 9.87 16.65 -15.73
CA PRO A 84 9.73 15.22 -16.00
C PRO A 84 10.46 14.76 -17.27
N LEU A 85 10.74 15.67 -18.22
CA LEU A 85 11.50 15.35 -19.44
C LEU A 85 12.99 15.07 -19.16
N LYS A 86 13.49 15.40 -17.98
CA LYS A 86 14.86 15.08 -17.54
C LYS A 86 14.93 13.78 -16.73
N LEU A 87 13.83 13.12 -16.51
CA LEU A 87 13.73 11.86 -15.79
C LEU A 87 13.69 10.70 -16.77
N GLY A 88 14.23 9.56 -16.35
CA GLY A 88 14.04 8.31 -17.08
C GLY A 88 12.55 7.85 -17.05
N PRO A 89 12.15 6.91 -17.94
CA PRO A 89 10.74 6.48 -18.02
C PRO A 89 10.18 5.95 -16.70
N GLN A 90 10.98 5.22 -15.94
CA GLN A 90 10.60 4.72 -14.61
C GLN A 90 10.52 5.87 -13.59
N GLU A 91 11.50 6.76 -13.58
CA GLU A 91 11.52 7.91 -12.67
C GLU A 91 10.36 8.89 -12.93
N ALA A 92 9.90 9.01 -14.18
CA ALA A 92 8.72 9.81 -14.53
C ALA A 92 7.44 9.20 -13.90
N ILE A 93 7.33 7.87 -13.83
CA ILE A 93 6.27 7.18 -13.10
C ILE A 93 6.40 7.45 -11.60
N GLU A 94 7.59 7.29 -11.05
CA GLU A 94 7.88 7.53 -9.62
C GLU A 94 7.61 8.98 -9.21
N TRP A 95 7.86 9.94 -10.09
CA TRP A 95 7.54 11.34 -9.89
C TRP A 95 6.02 11.56 -9.78
N GLN A 96 5.22 10.97 -10.67
CA GLN A 96 3.75 11.06 -10.60
C GLN A 96 3.22 10.40 -9.32
N ILE A 97 3.77 9.26 -8.92
CA ILE A 97 3.44 8.59 -7.65
C ILE A 97 3.78 9.53 -6.48
N GLY A 98 4.94 10.17 -6.51
CA GLY A 98 5.35 11.13 -5.49
C GLY A 98 4.37 12.29 -5.36
N LEU A 99 3.92 12.88 -6.49
CA LEU A 99 2.91 13.94 -6.50
C LEU A 99 1.58 13.47 -5.91
N GLY A 100 1.11 12.29 -6.33
CA GLY A 100 -0.11 11.69 -5.78
C GLY A 100 -0.01 11.44 -4.28
N THR A 101 1.14 10.92 -3.82
CA THR A 101 1.41 10.70 -2.38
C THR A 101 1.44 12.01 -1.61
N ALA A 102 2.09 13.05 -2.14
CA ALA A 102 2.11 14.37 -1.50
C ALA A 102 0.71 14.96 -1.36
N LEU A 103 -0.13 14.87 -2.40
CA LEU A 103 -1.54 15.29 -2.36
C LEU A 103 -2.35 14.50 -1.33
N PHE A 104 -2.18 13.19 -1.26
CA PHE A 104 -2.87 12.36 -0.27
C PHE A 104 -2.48 12.73 1.16
N LEU A 105 -1.20 12.95 1.41
CA LEU A 105 -0.68 13.35 2.72
C LEU A 105 -1.08 14.79 3.11
N ASP A 106 -1.38 15.63 2.12
CA ASP A 106 -1.91 17.00 2.27
C ASP A 106 -3.45 17.02 2.37
N ASP A 107 -4.08 15.87 2.63
CA ASP A 107 -5.54 15.69 2.75
C ASP A 107 -6.34 16.08 1.48
N GLN A 108 -5.75 15.86 0.30
CA GLN A 108 -6.35 16.09 -1.01
C GLN A 108 -6.61 14.76 -1.76
N PRO A 109 -7.51 13.89 -1.26
CA PRO A 109 -7.67 12.54 -1.82
C PRO A 109 -8.24 12.54 -3.25
N GLY A 110 -9.07 13.52 -3.63
CA GLY A 110 -9.62 13.62 -4.98
C GLY A 110 -8.52 13.76 -6.03
N PRO A 111 -7.74 14.87 -6.03
CA PRO A 111 -6.60 15.03 -6.94
C PRO A 111 -5.56 13.91 -6.85
N ALA A 112 -5.31 13.36 -5.66
CA ALA A 112 -4.40 12.23 -5.48
C ALA A 112 -4.88 10.98 -6.23
N SER A 113 -6.19 10.67 -6.16
CA SER A 113 -6.81 9.55 -6.88
C SER A 113 -6.61 9.66 -8.39
N GLU A 114 -6.79 10.85 -8.97
CA GLU A 114 -6.56 11.11 -10.39
C GLU A 114 -5.10 10.89 -10.78
N MET A 115 -4.15 11.35 -9.95
CA MET A 115 -2.72 11.14 -10.20
C MET A 115 -2.37 9.64 -10.21
N PHE A 116 -2.85 8.89 -9.24
CA PHE A 116 -2.61 7.45 -9.18
C PHE A 116 -3.29 6.68 -10.30
N MET A 117 -4.53 7.06 -10.69
CA MET A 117 -5.27 6.42 -11.78
C MET A 117 -4.51 6.52 -13.10
N ASN A 118 -3.92 7.67 -13.39
CA ASN A 118 -3.13 7.89 -14.61
C ASN A 118 -1.87 7.02 -14.66
N VAL A 119 -1.37 6.57 -13.52
CA VAL A 119 -0.09 5.84 -13.43
C VAL A 119 -0.28 4.34 -13.33
N ILE A 120 -1.34 3.87 -12.67
CA ILE A 120 -1.46 2.47 -12.25
C ILE A 120 -1.39 1.49 -13.43
N SER A 121 -2.03 1.80 -14.56
CA SER A 121 -1.98 0.97 -15.77
C SER A 121 -0.59 0.97 -16.42
N THR A 122 0.09 2.11 -16.42
CA THR A 122 1.42 2.29 -17.03
C THR A 122 2.52 1.72 -16.15
N ALA A 123 2.39 1.82 -14.83
CA ALA A 123 3.34 1.30 -13.85
C ALA A 123 3.38 -0.23 -13.85
N ARG A 124 2.24 -0.86 -14.14
CA ARG A 124 2.13 -2.31 -14.19
C ARG A 124 3.09 -2.90 -15.22
N GLY A 125 3.99 -3.79 -14.78
CA GLY A 125 5.02 -4.41 -15.61
C GLY A 125 6.26 -3.56 -15.87
N ARG A 126 6.29 -2.30 -15.37
CA ARG A 126 7.49 -1.42 -15.44
C ARG A 126 8.13 -1.19 -14.09
N MET A 127 7.45 -1.59 -13.02
CA MET A 127 7.94 -1.49 -11.65
C MET A 127 8.17 -2.88 -11.06
N PRO A 128 9.09 -3.00 -10.08
CA PRO A 128 9.17 -4.19 -9.24
C PRO A 128 7.83 -4.49 -8.56
N ALA A 129 7.50 -5.78 -8.40
CA ALA A 129 6.20 -6.21 -7.87
C ALA A 129 5.85 -5.55 -6.52
N GLN A 130 6.82 -5.46 -5.61
CA GLN A 130 6.62 -4.83 -4.31
C GLN A 130 6.28 -3.33 -4.39
N GLU A 131 6.88 -2.61 -5.33
CA GLU A 131 6.59 -1.19 -5.54
C GLU A 131 5.21 -1.01 -6.18
N PHE A 132 4.84 -1.90 -7.10
CA PHE A 132 3.50 -1.91 -7.67
C PHE A 132 2.43 -2.22 -6.61
N GLU A 133 2.67 -3.16 -5.70
CA GLU A 133 1.78 -3.43 -4.57
C GLU A 133 1.57 -2.19 -3.69
N LYS A 134 2.63 -1.43 -3.40
CA LYS A 134 2.51 -0.16 -2.67
C LYS A 134 1.68 0.87 -3.44
N LEU A 135 1.89 1.00 -4.74
CA LEU A 135 1.10 1.90 -5.59
C LEU A 135 -0.38 1.51 -5.59
N LEU A 136 -0.68 0.22 -5.74
CA LEU A 136 -2.05 -0.30 -5.70
C LEU A 136 -2.72 -0.01 -4.35
N GLU A 137 -2.00 -0.19 -3.25
CA GLU A 137 -2.48 0.15 -1.90
C GLU A 137 -2.79 1.64 -1.78
N TRP A 138 -1.87 2.52 -2.21
CA TRP A 138 -2.07 3.96 -2.17
C TRP A 138 -3.27 4.41 -3.00
N TRP A 139 -3.37 3.91 -4.23
CA TRP A 139 -4.48 4.23 -5.11
C TRP A 139 -5.82 3.79 -4.52
N ALA A 140 -5.91 2.53 -4.08
CA ALA A 140 -7.15 1.99 -3.55
C ALA A 140 -7.58 2.66 -2.23
N ALA A 141 -6.62 2.96 -1.32
CA ALA A 141 -6.89 3.73 -0.11
C ALA A 141 -7.42 5.13 -0.42
N THR A 142 -6.81 5.80 -1.41
CA THR A 142 -7.21 7.12 -1.85
C THR A 142 -8.61 7.11 -2.47
N LEU A 143 -8.87 6.14 -3.37
CA LEU A 143 -10.17 6.00 -4.02
C LEU A 143 -11.27 5.63 -3.01
N SER A 144 -10.96 4.82 -1.99
CA SER A 144 -11.89 4.51 -0.90
C SER A 144 -12.28 5.77 -0.12
N ARG A 145 -11.33 6.64 0.20
CA ARG A 145 -11.62 7.93 0.87
C ARG A 145 -12.50 8.84 0.01
N VAL A 146 -12.25 8.89 -1.30
CA VAL A 146 -13.13 9.62 -2.23
C VAL A 146 -14.53 9.02 -2.24
N ALA A 147 -14.63 7.68 -2.38
CA ALA A 147 -15.91 6.98 -2.41
C ALA A 147 -16.72 7.13 -1.13
N GLU A 148 -16.06 7.21 0.05
CA GLU A 148 -16.74 7.43 1.33
C GLU A 148 -17.40 8.81 1.43
N ALA A 149 -16.87 9.81 0.74
CA ALA A 149 -17.46 11.15 0.67
C ALA A 149 -18.61 11.24 -0.36
N LEU A 150 -18.77 10.24 -1.23
CA LEU A 150 -19.81 10.16 -2.25
C LEU A 150 -21.04 9.38 -1.76
N SER A 151 -22.15 9.54 -2.45
CA SER A 151 -23.40 8.79 -2.19
C SER A 151 -23.97 8.25 -3.50
N GLY A 152 -24.92 7.31 -3.38
CA GLY A 152 -25.67 6.77 -4.51
C GLY A 152 -24.81 6.17 -5.63
N PRO A 153 -25.14 6.42 -6.90
CA PRO A 153 -24.45 5.85 -8.05
C PRO A 153 -22.94 6.17 -8.08
N ALA A 154 -22.55 7.42 -7.83
CA ALA A 154 -21.16 7.85 -7.89
C ALA A 154 -20.24 7.07 -6.90
N ARG A 155 -20.75 6.80 -5.69
CA ARG A 155 -20.03 5.93 -4.74
C ARG A 155 -19.87 4.52 -5.29
N LYS A 156 -20.94 3.95 -5.84
CA LYS A 156 -20.93 2.61 -6.43
C LYS A 156 -19.96 2.52 -7.61
N ASP A 157 -19.93 3.54 -8.46
CA ASP A 157 -19.03 3.59 -9.61
C ASP A 157 -17.55 3.60 -9.18
N ALA A 158 -17.21 4.38 -8.15
CA ALA A 158 -15.84 4.41 -7.60
C ALA A 158 -15.40 3.02 -7.08
N TYR A 159 -16.26 2.33 -6.32
CA TYR A 159 -15.95 0.98 -5.86
C TYR A 159 -15.97 -0.06 -6.98
N SER A 160 -16.77 0.12 -8.03
CA SER A 160 -16.77 -0.75 -9.20
C SER A 160 -15.47 -0.62 -10.00
N ALA A 161 -14.95 0.61 -10.15
CA ALA A 161 -13.64 0.86 -10.75
C ALA A 161 -12.52 0.17 -9.94
N MET A 162 -12.56 0.29 -8.61
CA MET A 162 -11.63 -0.41 -7.72
C MET A 162 -11.73 -1.93 -7.90
N GLN A 163 -12.95 -2.49 -7.94
CA GLN A 163 -13.17 -3.93 -8.12
C GLN A 163 -12.58 -4.45 -9.42
N THR A 164 -12.70 -3.70 -10.51
CA THR A 164 -12.11 -4.06 -11.80
C THR A 164 -10.59 -4.12 -11.72
N ALA A 165 -9.94 -3.07 -11.21
CA ALA A 165 -8.48 -3.00 -11.14
C ALA A 165 -7.86 -4.07 -10.21
N VAL A 166 -8.48 -4.30 -9.03
CA VAL A 166 -7.98 -5.33 -8.11
C VAL A 166 -8.22 -6.75 -8.64
N ARG A 167 -9.28 -6.97 -9.41
CA ARG A 167 -9.52 -8.26 -10.07
C ARG A 167 -8.46 -8.54 -11.13
N GLU A 168 -8.16 -7.58 -11.98
CA GLU A 168 -7.08 -7.70 -12.97
C GLU A 168 -5.74 -8.02 -12.32
N GLU A 169 -5.48 -7.49 -11.13
CA GLU A 169 -4.26 -7.81 -10.39
C GLU A 169 -4.29 -9.23 -9.83
N LEU A 170 -5.42 -9.66 -9.25
CA LEU A 170 -5.59 -11.02 -8.73
C LEU A 170 -5.52 -12.09 -9.85
N ASP A 171 -5.92 -11.74 -11.06
CA ASP A 171 -5.79 -12.63 -12.22
C ASP A 171 -4.32 -12.84 -12.63
N ARG A 172 -3.42 -11.90 -12.30
CA ARG A 172 -1.98 -11.97 -12.57
C ARG A 172 -1.19 -12.51 -11.39
N ASP A 173 -1.48 -11.98 -10.22
CA ASP A 173 -0.90 -12.40 -8.95
C ASP A 173 -2.01 -12.74 -7.94
N PRO A 174 -2.43 -14.01 -7.90
CA PRO A 174 -3.44 -14.48 -6.96
C PRO A 174 -3.04 -14.34 -5.49
N LEU A 175 -1.75 -14.08 -5.20
CA LEU A 175 -1.21 -13.90 -3.87
C LEU A 175 -1.06 -12.42 -3.48
N SER A 176 -1.35 -11.46 -4.35
CA SER A 176 -1.30 -10.04 -4.04
C SER A 176 -2.18 -9.71 -2.83
N ARG A 177 -1.52 -9.29 -1.73
CA ARG A 177 -2.19 -8.92 -0.48
C ARG A 177 -3.04 -7.66 -0.62
N PRO A 178 -2.52 -6.57 -1.21
CA PRO A 178 -3.32 -5.37 -1.43
C PRO A 178 -4.55 -5.65 -2.29
N ALA A 179 -4.38 -6.36 -3.42
CA ALA A 179 -5.51 -6.67 -4.29
C ALA A 179 -6.56 -7.55 -3.58
N THR A 180 -6.12 -8.50 -2.73
CA THR A 180 -7.03 -9.33 -1.94
C THR A 180 -7.81 -8.49 -0.93
N TYR A 181 -7.14 -7.62 -0.15
CA TYR A 181 -7.81 -6.77 0.83
C TYR A 181 -8.80 -5.81 0.16
N TRP A 182 -8.35 -5.10 -0.87
CA TRP A 182 -9.18 -4.12 -1.56
C TRP A 182 -10.30 -4.75 -2.40
N SER A 183 -10.20 -6.04 -2.78
CA SER A 183 -11.31 -6.79 -3.35
C SER A 183 -12.46 -6.95 -2.35
N VAL A 184 -12.16 -7.19 -1.06
CA VAL A 184 -13.17 -7.27 0.00
C VAL A 184 -13.83 -5.91 0.21
N VAL A 185 -13.03 -4.83 0.32
CA VAL A 185 -13.52 -3.46 0.49
C VAL A 185 -14.40 -3.03 -0.68
N ALA A 186 -13.95 -3.29 -1.93
CA ALA A 186 -14.69 -2.91 -3.12
C ALA A 186 -16.04 -3.63 -3.24
N ARG A 187 -16.08 -4.94 -2.98
CA ARG A 187 -17.33 -5.72 -2.98
C ARG A 187 -18.32 -5.19 -1.93
N ARG A 188 -17.83 -4.92 -0.72
CA ARG A 188 -18.66 -4.26 0.30
C ARG A 188 -19.18 -2.91 -0.20
N GLY A 189 -18.31 -2.10 -0.81
CA GLY A 189 -18.64 -0.76 -1.30
C GLY A 189 -19.71 -0.73 -2.38
N VAL A 190 -19.82 -1.77 -3.22
CA VAL A 190 -20.90 -1.93 -4.20
C VAL A 190 -22.16 -2.59 -3.61
N GLY A 191 -22.12 -3.03 -2.34
CA GLY A 191 -23.23 -3.68 -1.64
C GLY A 191 -23.26 -5.21 -1.75
N ASP A 192 -22.23 -5.83 -2.34
CA ASP A 192 -22.08 -7.29 -2.44
C ASP A 192 -21.43 -7.83 -1.14
N LEU A 193 -22.19 -7.86 -0.04
CA LEU A 193 -21.70 -8.26 1.27
C LEU A 193 -21.36 -9.76 1.35
N ASP A 194 -22.09 -10.62 0.63
CA ASP A 194 -21.79 -12.05 0.56
C ASP A 194 -20.53 -12.31 -0.29
N GLY A 195 -20.38 -11.61 -1.40
CA GLY A 195 -19.15 -11.66 -2.18
C GLY A 195 -17.94 -11.12 -1.42
N ALA A 196 -18.11 -10.07 -0.61
CA ALA A 196 -17.07 -9.55 0.27
C ALA A 196 -16.65 -10.58 1.33
N TRP A 197 -17.61 -11.27 1.97
CA TRP A 197 -17.34 -12.37 2.89
C TRP A 197 -16.53 -13.50 2.24
N ASN A 198 -16.99 -13.96 1.08
CA ASN A 198 -16.31 -15.04 0.36
C ASN A 198 -14.89 -14.64 -0.05
N ALA A 199 -14.69 -13.37 -0.47
CA ALA A 199 -13.38 -12.86 -0.80
C ALA A 199 -12.45 -12.78 0.44
N ALA A 200 -13.00 -12.40 1.61
CA ALA A 200 -12.26 -12.36 2.87
C ALA A 200 -11.81 -13.77 3.29
N VAL A 201 -12.72 -14.75 3.25
CA VAL A 201 -12.41 -16.16 3.54
C VAL A 201 -11.33 -16.69 2.62
N ALA A 202 -11.49 -16.51 1.32
CA ALA A 202 -10.49 -16.95 0.34
C ALA A 202 -9.14 -16.26 0.53
N GLY A 203 -9.13 -14.97 0.84
CA GLY A 203 -7.94 -14.20 1.15
C GLY A 203 -7.21 -14.69 2.40
N TRP A 204 -7.95 -14.99 3.46
CA TRP A 204 -7.40 -15.56 4.68
C TRP A 204 -6.70 -16.90 4.43
N ILE A 205 -7.34 -17.79 3.68
CA ILE A 205 -6.80 -19.11 3.35
C ILE A 205 -5.55 -18.98 2.48
N ARG A 206 -5.61 -18.18 1.39
CA ARG A 206 -4.46 -17.97 0.50
C ARG A 206 -3.26 -17.36 1.20
N SER A 207 -3.48 -16.48 2.17
CA SER A 207 -2.39 -15.88 2.94
C SER A 207 -1.57 -16.89 3.72
N GLY A 208 -2.07 -18.10 3.95
CA GLY A 208 -1.33 -19.20 4.57
C GLY A 208 -0.12 -19.67 3.75
N ALA A 209 -0.11 -19.43 2.44
CA ALA A 209 1.00 -19.74 1.57
C ALA A 209 2.12 -18.68 1.58
N GLN A 210 1.93 -17.56 2.30
CA GLN A 210 2.86 -16.42 2.32
C GLN A 210 3.66 -16.36 3.61
N GLN A 211 4.94 -16.01 3.51
CA GLN A 211 5.85 -15.95 4.67
C GLN A 211 5.50 -14.86 5.68
N ASP A 212 4.97 -13.70 5.23
CA ASP A 212 4.64 -12.56 6.09
C ASP A 212 3.15 -12.19 5.98
N ALA A 213 2.29 -13.09 6.43
CA ALA A 213 0.84 -12.89 6.37
C ALA A 213 0.25 -12.23 7.63
N ARG A 214 1.03 -12.02 8.69
CA ARG A 214 0.52 -11.60 10.01
C ARG A 214 -0.21 -10.27 9.95
N ASN A 215 0.43 -9.24 9.40
CA ASN A 215 -0.14 -7.89 9.30
C ASN A 215 -1.37 -7.88 8.38
N PHE A 216 -1.28 -8.55 7.23
CA PHE A 216 -2.41 -8.69 6.32
C PHE A 216 -3.61 -9.39 6.99
N ARG A 217 -3.38 -10.48 7.72
CA ARG A 217 -4.45 -11.18 8.45
C ARG A 217 -5.05 -10.32 9.54
N ALA A 218 -4.23 -9.59 10.30
CA ALA A 218 -4.72 -8.68 11.34
C ALA A 218 -5.60 -7.56 10.78
N ASP A 219 -5.21 -6.99 9.64
CA ASP A 219 -6.00 -5.96 8.97
C ASP A 219 -7.30 -6.51 8.38
N LEU A 220 -7.23 -7.69 7.77
CA LEU A 220 -8.41 -8.36 7.22
C LEU A 220 -9.38 -8.76 8.33
N ASP A 221 -8.88 -9.33 9.43
CA ASP A 221 -9.68 -9.67 10.62
C ASP A 221 -10.38 -8.45 11.20
N ARG A 222 -9.63 -7.36 11.38
CA ARG A 222 -10.19 -6.08 11.86
C ARG A 222 -11.30 -5.59 10.94
N PHE A 223 -11.09 -5.59 9.63
CA PHE A 223 -12.09 -5.15 8.68
C PHE A 223 -13.34 -6.04 8.70
N VAL A 224 -13.17 -7.35 8.74
CA VAL A 224 -14.28 -8.30 8.80
C VAL A 224 -15.07 -8.12 10.08
N THR A 225 -14.42 -8.11 11.24
CA THR A 225 -15.09 -8.07 12.54
C THR A 225 -15.71 -6.71 12.85
N GLN A 226 -15.07 -5.61 12.48
CA GLN A 226 -15.53 -4.26 12.82
C GLN A 226 -16.45 -3.64 11.77
N THR A 227 -16.42 -4.13 10.53
CA THR A 227 -17.18 -3.50 9.44
C THR A 227 -18.11 -4.49 8.72
N LEU A 228 -17.56 -5.58 8.19
CA LEU A 228 -18.32 -6.46 7.31
C LEU A 228 -19.38 -7.28 8.08
N ILE A 229 -19.03 -7.82 9.23
CA ILE A 229 -19.98 -8.61 10.07
C ILE A 229 -21.16 -7.77 10.52
N PRO A 230 -21.02 -6.56 11.10
CA PRO A 230 -22.14 -5.71 11.46
C PRO A 230 -23.07 -5.40 10.29
N GLU A 231 -22.53 -5.04 9.13
CA GLU A 231 -23.32 -4.73 7.94
C GLU A 231 -24.06 -5.96 7.39
N ARG A 232 -23.38 -7.10 7.37
CA ARG A 232 -23.97 -8.36 6.91
C ARG A 232 -25.08 -8.84 7.85
N ALA A 233 -24.90 -8.67 9.17
CA ALA A 233 -25.93 -8.97 10.16
C ALA A 233 -27.17 -8.07 9.97
N GLN A 234 -26.97 -6.77 9.76
CA GLN A 234 -28.07 -5.85 9.46
C GLN A 234 -28.81 -6.23 8.17
N MET A 235 -28.10 -6.62 7.12
CA MET A 235 -28.71 -7.09 5.88
C MET A 235 -29.55 -8.34 6.10
N ARG A 236 -29.06 -9.32 6.86
CA ARG A 236 -29.76 -10.60 7.12
C ARG A 236 -30.96 -10.45 8.03
N THR A 237 -30.92 -9.59 9.03
CA THR A 237 -32.03 -9.34 9.95
C THR A 237 -33.09 -8.41 9.36
N GLY A 238 -32.82 -7.78 8.22
CA GLY A 238 -33.69 -6.86 7.52
C GLY A 238 -33.86 -5.53 8.25
N GLN A 239 -34.71 -4.66 7.67
CA GLN A 239 -34.99 -3.31 8.23
C GLN A 239 -35.87 -3.34 9.51
N ARG A 240 -36.22 -4.50 10.02
CA ARG A 240 -36.84 -4.60 11.35
C ARG A 240 -35.74 -4.33 12.36
N MET A 241 -35.78 -3.13 12.96
CA MET A 241 -34.80 -2.63 13.95
C MET A 241 -34.87 -3.47 15.26
N ASP A 242 -34.77 -4.79 15.18
CA ASP A 242 -34.60 -5.65 16.34
C ASP A 242 -33.09 -5.71 16.70
N ALA A 243 -32.68 -4.80 17.57
CA ALA A 243 -31.33 -4.74 18.07
C ALA A 243 -30.85 -6.06 18.66
N LYS A 244 -31.75 -6.85 19.26
CA LYS A 244 -31.41 -8.15 19.84
C LYS A 244 -31.14 -9.19 18.76
N ALA A 245 -31.97 -9.24 17.70
CA ALA A 245 -31.75 -10.13 16.58
C ALA A 245 -30.45 -9.81 15.84
N THR A 246 -30.18 -8.52 15.61
CA THR A 246 -28.93 -8.07 15.00
C THR A 246 -27.69 -8.42 15.86
N ALA A 247 -27.76 -8.22 17.18
CA ALA A 247 -26.68 -8.60 18.07
C ALA A 247 -26.44 -10.13 18.10
N THR A 248 -27.49 -10.93 18.04
CA THR A 248 -27.36 -12.38 17.93
C THR A 248 -26.73 -12.82 16.63
N GLU A 249 -27.10 -12.20 15.51
CA GLU A 249 -26.51 -12.49 14.20
C GLU A 249 -25.04 -12.04 14.12
N ILE A 250 -24.68 -10.89 14.71
CA ILE A 250 -23.27 -10.45 14.83
C ILE A 250 -22.47 -11.51 15.60
N ALA A 251 -22.97 -11.99 16.73
CA ALA A 251 -22.27 -13.01 17.52
C ALA A 251 -22.09 -14.32 16.73
N ALA A 252 -23.11 -14.77 16.01
CA ALA A 252 -23.07 -15.98 15.18
C ALA A 252 -22.06 -15.85 14.03
N LEU A 253 -22.06 -14.72 13.31
CA LEU A 253 -21.10 -14.45 12.23
C LEU A 253 -19.66 -14.29 12.75
N THR A 254 -19.49 -13.73 13.94
CA THR A 254 -18.17 -13.62 14.58
C THR A 254 -17.63 -15.00 14.95
N GLU A 255 -18.47 -15.86 15.51
CA GLU A 255 -18.08 -17.25 15.82
C GLU A 255 -17.76 -18.04 14.54
N GLU A 256 -18.59 -17.90 13.48
CA GLU A 256 -18.33 -18.50 12.17
C GLU A 256 -16.95 -18.08 11.62
N TRP A 257 -16.63 -16.77 11.68
CA TRP A 257 -15.36 -16.23 11.24
C TRP A 257 -14.19 -16.77 12.05
N HIS A 258 -14.29 -16.77 13.38
CA HIS A 258 -13.24 -17.29 14.25
C HIS A 258 -13.02 -18.80 14.06
N ALA A 259 -14.08 -19.59 13.99
CA ALA A 259 -13.98 -21.03 13.74
C ALA A 259 -13.28 -21.34 12.40
N LEU A 260 -13.55 -20.52 11.38
CA LEU A 260 -12.92 -20.64 10.07
C LEU A 260 -11.44 -20.24 10.14
N THR A 261 -11.13 -19.08 10.72
CA THR A 261 -9.76 -18.57 10.81
C THR A 261 -8.87 -19.46 11.68
N ASP A 262 -9.41 -20.04 12.76
CA ASP A 262 -8.72 -21.00 13.62
C ASP A 262 -8.37 -22.30 12.90
N ARG A 263 -9.27 -22.79 12.06
CA ARG A 263 -9.02 -23.99 11.24
C ARG A 263 -7.87 -23.81 10.26
N TRP A 264 -7.63 -22.57 9.80
CA TRP A 264 -6.61 -22.21 8.82
C TRP A 264 -5.46 -21.41 9.43
N LYS A 265 -5.22 -21.55 10.74
CA LYS A 265 -4.04 -20.95 11.38
C LYS A 265 -2.74 -21.55 10.82
N ILE A 266 -1.76 -20.69 10.63
CA ILE A 266 -0.40 -21.13 10.30
C ILE A 266 0.20 -21.75 11.55
N PRO A 267 0.76 -22.98 11.49
CA PRO A 267 1.46 -23.59 12.62
C PRO A 267 2.61 -22.72 13.13
N GLU A 268 2.81 -22.66 14.46
CA GLU A 268 3.82 -21.78 15.08
C GLU A 268 5.25 -22.03 14.59
N GLY A 269 5.60 -23.28 14.23
CA GLY A 269 6.92 -23.62 13.70
C GLY A 269 7.28 -23.08 12.32
N GLN A 270 6.29 -22.57 11.55
CA GLN A 270 6.53 -21.94 10.23
C GLN A 270 6.70 -20.41 10.32
N ARG A 271 6.60 -19.82 11.51
CA ARG A 271 6.67 -18.37 11.74
C ARG A 271 8.08 -17.78 11.76
N MET A 272 9.12 -18.60 11.75
CA MET A 272 10.49 -18.16 12.13
C MET A 272 11.40 -17.73 10.98
N LEU A 273 10.92 -17.64 9.74
CA LEU A 273 11.77 -17.25 8.60
C LEU A 273 11.18 -16.04 7.87
N GLY A 274 11.62 -14.83 8.24
CA GLY A 274 11.50 -13.64 7.40
C GLY A 274 10.70 -12.47 7.97
N GLU A 275 11.01 -11.97 9.16
CA GLU A 275 10.52 -10.66 9.59
C GLU A 275 11.43 -9.57 9.03
N ASN A 276 10.97 -8.87 8.00
CA ASN A 276 11.57 -7.61 7.57
C ASN A 276 10.65 -6.46 8.06
N PRO A 277 11.10 -5.58 9.00
CA PRO A 277 10.24 -4.60 9.66
C PRO A 277 9.78 -3.42 8.80
N SER A 278 10.13 -3.36 7.52
CA SER A 278 9.97 -2.14 6.70
C SER A 278 8.80 -2.11 5.72
N SER A 279 7.69 -2.85 5.92
CA SER A 279 6.49 -2.60 5.13
C SER A 279 5.54 -1.63 5.86
N SER A 280 5.89 -0.36 5.86
CA SER A 280 4.97 0.70 6.29
C SER A 280 3.94 0.97 5.18
N LEU A 281 2.82 0.29 5.24
CA LEU A 281 1.66 0.54 4.39
C LEU A 281 1.03 1.91 4.72
N PRO A 282 0.36 2.58 3.76
CA PRO A 282 -0.40 3.79 4.05
C PRO A 282 -1.45 3.53 5.15
N PRO A 283 -1.79 4.53 5.96
CA PRO A 283 -2.81 4.37 6.98
C PRO A 283 -4.12 3.95 6.29
N LYS A 284 -4.62 2.77 6.64
CA LYS A 284 -5.92 2.30 6.18
C LYS A 284 -7.00 3.21 6.76
N PRO A 285 -8.07 3.50 6.02
CA PRO A 285 -9.18 4.26 6.55
C PRO A 285 -9.73 3.56 7.79
N GLU A 286 -9.75 4.28 8.92
CA GLU A 286 -10.45 3.80 10.11
C GLU A 286 -11.94 3.71 9.79
N PRO A 287 -12.62 2.62 10.19
CA PRO A 287 -14.06 2.52 10.04
C PRO A 287 -14.71 3.65 10.83
N LYS A 288 -15.28 4.64 10.12
CA LYS A 288 -16.06 5.68 10.77
C LYS A 288 -17.28 5.01 11.40
N SER A 289 -17.40 5.08 12.73
CA SER A 289 -18.63 4.78 13.42
C SER A 289 -19.71 5.66 12.79
N SER A 290 -20.78 5.02 12.27
CA SER A 290 -21.93 5.74 11.73
C SER A 290 -22.42 6.74 12.77
N PRO A 291 -22.71 8.00 12.41
CA PRO A 291 -23.33 8.92 13.35
C PRO A 291 -24.66 8.34 13.78
N ARG A 292 -24.84 8.22 15.09
CA ARG A 292 -26.13 7.94 15.68
C ARG A 292 -27.05 9.10 15.28
N GLN A 293 -28.00 8.83 14.45
CA GLN A 293 -29.24 9.61 14.35
C GLN A 293 -30.34 8.89 15.14
#